data_58504f6b43427599a608d187b5568a8e
#
_entry.id   58504f6b43427599a608d187b5568a8e
#
_cell.length_a   1.000
_cell.length_b   1.000
_cell.length_c   1.000
_cell.angle_alpha   90.00
_cell.angle_beta   90.00
_cell.angle_gamma   90.00
#
_symmetry.space_group_name_H-M   'P 1'
#
loop_
_entity.id
_entity.type
_entity.pdbx_description
1 polymer ?
#
loop_
_entity_poly.entity_id
_entity_poly.type
_entity_poly.pdbx_seq_one_letter_code
_entity_poly.pdbx_strand_id
1 'polypeptide(L)'
;SRQRQMGKKDRDREAKVDFIDDLGDKWQEFTVYHHNLKTWMEVTGETDITKSPYAGSTAPEINWNKRVEMQAVVQKYVTHSISSTINLPNDVSLDEVSNIYLESWKQGTKGITVYRDGSRSGVLVAADDNGKNDVLENTEFRETKAPSRTKRLDAKVVRFQNNKEKWIAVVGLLNGRPYEIFTGKTEDVFNVPAAVEYGWVIKNRREDGSTQYDFQYEDKEGYKITMGGLSRSFDKEFWNYAKLISGVLRHGMPLHYVVDLIGKMNMYDENINTWKSGVVRALKTFIADGTKVSDHTCGECGDEGLVYEEGCIKCVSCGYSKCG
;
A
#
# COMPACT_ATOMS: atom_id res chain seq x y z
N SER A 1 -7.09 27.89 3.77
CA SER A 1 -6.44 26.57 3.81
C SER A 1 -5.27 26.61 4.75
N ARG A 2 -5.27 25.79 5.80
CA ARG A 2 -4.09 25.56 6.63
C ARG A 2 -3.10 24.73 5.81
N GLN A 3 -1.98 25.30 5.42
CA GLN A 3 -0.86 24.54 4.89
C GLN A 3 0.15 24.36 6.04
N ARG A 4 0.54 23.10 6.30
CA ARG A 4 1.71 22.82 7.11
C ARG A 4 2.93 23.09 6.26
N GLN A 5 3.71 24.10 6.60
CA GLN A 5 4.98 24.37 5.95
C GLN A 5 6.09 23.83 6.86
N MET A 6 6.81 22.85 6.31
CA MET A 6 7.93 22.21 6.98
C MET A 6 9.16 23.10 6.79
N GLY A 7 9.71 23.60 7.88
CA GLY A 7 10.96 24.35 7.88
C GLY A 7 12.03 23.53 8.59
N LYS A 8 13.12 23.18 7.89
CA LYS A 8 14.34 22.69 8.53
C LYS A 8 14.93 23.83 9.35
N LYS A 9 15.05 23.64 10.65
CA LYS A 9 15.41 24.68 11.60
C LYS A 9 16.87 25.07 11.47
N ASP A 10 17.12 26.37 11.36
CA ASP A 10 18.43 26.96 11.61
C ASP A 10 18.80 26.80 13.10
N ARG A 11 20.06 26.45 13.37
CA ARG A 11 20.52 25.88 14.64
C ARG A 11 20.46 26.81 15.88
N ASP A 12 20.00 28.06 15.76
CA ASP A 12 20.23 29.09 16.78
C ASP A 12 18.98 29.72 17.42
N ARG A 13 17.79 29.13 17.30
CA ARG A 13 16.60 29.60 18.02
C ARG A 13 15.85 28.47 18.68
N GLU A 14 15.54 28.64 19.97
CA GLU A 14 14.56 27.80 20.69
C GLU A 14 13.17 27.98 20.05
N ALA A 15 12.91 27.22 19.01
CA ALA A 15 11.59 27.23 18.42
C ALA A 15 10.69 26.27 19.21
N LYS A 16 9.46 26.70 19.43
CA LYS A 16 8.39 25.88 19.97
C LYS A 16 8.26 24.61 19.10
N VAL A 17 8.26 23.45 19.72
CA VAL A 17 8.05 22.17 19.08
C VAL A 17 6.62 21.79 19.36
N ASP A 18 5.80 21.65 18.31
CA ASP A 18 4.40 21.29 18.46
C ASP A 18 4.21 19.76 18.38
N PHE A 19 5.02 19.06 17.61
CA PHE A 19 5.07 17.59 17.61
C PHE A 19 6.43 17.09 17.11
N ILE A 20 6.70 15.81 17.41
CA ILE A 20 7.87 15.06 16.92
C ILE A 20 7.31 13.92 16.07
N ASP A 21 7.82 13.72 14.87
CA ASP A 21 7.39 12.63 13.99
C ASP A 21 8.07 11.29 14.37
N ASP A 22 7.67 10.24 13.71
CA ASP A 22 8.20 8.88 13.92
C ASP A 22 9.71 8.75 13.61
N LEU A 23 10.30 9.77 12.98
CA LEU A 23 11.72 9.87 12.66
C LEU A 23 12.51 10.65 13.71
N GLY A 24 11.83 11.19 14.75
CA GLY A 24 12.41 12.06 15.74
C GLY A 24 12.61 13.50 15.26
N ASP A 25 12.12 13.89 14.08
CA ASP A 25 12.18 15.25 13.60
C ASP A 25 11.18 16.13 14.33
N LYS A 26 11.67 17.32 14.72
CA LYS A 26 10.87 18.31 15.45
C LYS A 26 10.15 19.24 14.50
N TRP A 27 8.85 19.33 14.64
CA TRP A 27 7.98 20.13 13.80
C TRP A 27 7.33 21.27 14.56
N GLN A 28 7.15 22.39 13.87
CA GLN A 28 6.34 23.49 14.36
C GLN A 28 5.16 23.69 13.39
N GLU A 29 3.95 23.75 13.93
CA GLU A 29 2.75 24.06 13.18
C GLU A 29 2.46 25.56 13.21
N PHE A 30 2.23 26.14 12.03
CA PHE A 30 1.74 27.51 11.92
C PHE A 30 0.72 27.62 10.81
N THR A 31 -0.27 28.48 11.04
CA THR A 31 -1.33 28.72 10.08
C THR A 31 -0.85 29.69 8.99
N VAL A 32 -0.94 29.25 7.73
CA VAL A 32 -0.63 30.08 6.57
C VAL A 32 -1.93 30.39 5.83
N TYR A 33 -2.25 31.63 5.68
CA TYR A 33 -3.39 32.08 4.91
C TYR A 33 -2.96 32.40 3.48
N HIS A 34 -3.87 32.15 2.51
CA HIS A 34 -3.70 32.70 1.17
C HIS A 34 -3.54 34.21 1.22
N HIS A 35 -2.64 34.79 0.42
CA HIS A 35 -2.29 36.20 0.52
C HIS A 35 -3.49 37.14 0.44
N ASN A 36 -4.46 36.89 -0.46
CA ASN A 36 -5.67 37.71 -0.56
C ASN A 36 -6.55 37.62 0.69
N LEU A 37 -6.66 36.43 1.31
CA LEU A 37 -7.39 36.26 2.55
C LEU A 37 -6.69 37.01 3.69
N LYS A 38 -5.37 36.93 3.76
CA LYS A 38 -4.58 37.67 4.73
C LYS A 38 -4.76 39.17 4.57
N THR A 39 -4.69 39.70 3.34
CA THR A 39 -4.94 41.12 3.05
C THR A 39 -6.36 41.54 3.46
N TRP A 40 -7.36 40.69 3.17
CA TRP A 40 -8.74 40.99 3.59
C TRP A 40 -8.84 41.07 5.13
N MET A 41 -8.22 40.14 5.86
CA MET A 41 -8.19 40.15 7.34
C MET A 41 -7.48 41.40 7.88
N GLU A 42 -6.37 41.81 7.26
CA GLU A 42 -5.62 43.02 7.64
C GLU A 42 -6.41 44.31 7.40
N VAL A 43 -7.14 44.39 6.29
CA VAL A 43 -7.92 45.58 5.91
C VAL A 43 -9.21 45.69 6.73
N THR A 44 -9.89 44.59 6.97
CA THR A 44 -11.18 44.58 7.65
C THR A 44 -11.09 44.44 9.16
N GLY A 45 -9.98 43.95 9.67
CA GLY A 45 -9.81 43.56 11.08
C GLY A 45 -10.60 42.31 11.49
N GLU A 46 -11.26 41.66 10.53
CA GLU A 46 -12.05 40.45 10.77
C GLU A 46 -11.14 39.20 10.76
N THR A 47 -11.32 38.34 11.74
CA THR A 47 -10.56 37.06 11.86
C THR A 47 -11.39 35.84 11.52
N ASP A 48 -12.69 35.98 11.44
CA ASP A 48 -13.62 34.93 11.06
C ASP A 48 -13.62 34.74 9.54
N ILE A 49 -12.92 33.69 9.08
CA ILE A 49 -12.79 33.36 7.63
C ILE A 49 -14.12 33.02 6.97
N THR A 50 -15.11 32.58 7.73
CA THR A 50 -16.45 32.29 7.16
C THR A 50 -17.19 33.54 6.64
N LYS A 51 -16.81 34.71 7.13
CA LYS A 51 -17.34 36.01 6.67
C LYS A 51 -16.56 36.57 5.50
N SER A 52 -15.46 35.94 5.10
CA SER A 52 -14.65 36.43 3.99
C SER A 52 -15.33 36.18 2.63
N PRO A 53 -15.00 36.98 1.61
CA PRO A 53 -15.47 36.74 0.24
C PRO A 53 -14.88 35.42 -0.35
N TYR A 54 -13.97 34.77 0.36
CA TYR A 54 -13.33 33.51 -0.02
C TYR A 54 -13.90 32.31 0.72
N ALA A 55 -14.94 32.48 1.55
CA ALA A 55 -15.63 31.36 2.19
C ALA A 55 -16.16 30.39 1.12
N GLY A 56 -16.04 29.09 1.32
CA GLY A 56 -16.44 28.07 0.35
C GLY A 56 -15.51 27.92 -0.86
N SER A 57 -14.33 28.54 -0.86
CA SER A 57 -13.37 28.48 -1.98
C SER A 57 -12.24 27.47 -1.78
N THR A 58 -12.30 26.65 -0.74
CA THR A 58 -11.27 25.60 -0.55
C THR A 58 -11.52 24.40 -1.46
N ALA A 59 -10.47 23.65 -1.74
CA ALA A 59 -10.53 22.53 -2.66
C ALA A 59 -11.64 21.48 -2.34
N PRO A 60 -11.92 21.14 -1.07
CA PRO A 60 -13.02 20.23 -0.73
C PRO A 60 -14.41 20.89 -0.78
N GLU A 61 -14.51 22.23 -0.67
CA GLU A 61 -15.79 22.94 -0.65
C GLU A 61 -16.31 23.28 -2.04
N ILE A 62 -15.43 23.38 -3.04
CA ILE A 62 -15.83 23.72 -4.41
C ILE A 62 -16.64 22.57 -5.01
N ASN A 63 -17.83 22.90 -5.52
CA ASN A 63 -18.67 21.95 -6.24
C ASN A 63 -17.91 21.34 -7.43
N TRP A 64 -17.83 20.02 -7.46
CA TRP A 64 -17.05 19.30 -8.46
C TRP A 64 -17.56 19.50 -9.89
N ASN A 65 -18.88 19.66 -10.12
CA ASN A 65 -19.45 19.97 -11.43
C ASN A 65 -18.91 21.28 -11.99
N LYS A 66 -18.89 22.32 -11.16
CA LYS A 66 -18.34 23.62 -11.56
C LYS A 66 -16.85 23.56 -11.88
N ARG A 67 -16.15 22.71 -11.19
CA ARG A 67 -14.72 22.48 -11.43
C ARG A 67 -14.48 21.77 -12.77
N VAL A 68 -15.32 20.78 -13.11
CA VAL A 68 -15.30 20.11 -14.42
C VAL A 68 -15.66 21.09 -15.53
N GLU A 69 -16.71 21.89 -15.37
CA GLU A 69 -17.08 22.94 -16.34
C GLU A 69 -15.94 23.91 -16.61
N MET A 70 -15.31 24.42 -15.56
CA MET A 70 -14.18 25.35 -15.68
C MET A 70 -13.02 24.71 -16.44
N GLN A 71 -12.65 23.46 -16.09
CA GLN A 71 -11.60 22.73 -16.78
C GLN A 71 -11.94 22.50 -18.25
N ALA A 72 -13.19 22.16 -18.57
CA ALA A 72 -13.66 21.92 -19.93
C ALA A 72 -13.58 23.20 -20.78
N VAL A 73 -13.95 24.35 -20.21
CA VAL A 73 -13.84 25.65 -20.91
C VAL A 73 -12.38 25.94 -21.26
N VAL A 74 -11.46 25.79 -20.30
CA VAL A 74 -10.02 26.04 -20.53
C VAL A 74 -9.44 25.01 -21.49
N GLN A 75 -9.87 23.74 -21.42
CA GLN A 75 -9.38 22.66 -22.29
C GLN A 75 -9.61 22.93 -23.77
N LYS A 76 -10.62 23.70 -24.14
CA LYS A 76 -10.86 24.07 -25.55
C LYS A 76 -9.72 24.89 -26.17
N TYR A 77 -8.96 25.58 -25.34
CA TYR A 77 -7.86 26.46 -25.75
C TYR A 77 -6.48 25.88 -25.45
N VAL A 78 -6.42 24.69 -24.87
CA VAL A 78 -5.16 24.03 -24.48
C VAL A 78 -5.02 22.69 -25.21
N THR A 79 -3.94 22.51 -25.95
CA THR A 79 -3.68 21.26 -26.71
C THR A 79 -3.30 20.11 -25.81
N HIS A 80 -2.60 20.35 -24.71
CA HIS A 80 -2.23 19.32 -23.72
C HIS A 80 -3.39 19.02 -22.77
N SER A 81 -3.32 17.86 -22.11
CA SER A 81 -4.22 17.54 -21.01
C SER A 81 -3.95 18.47 -19.81
N ILE A 82 -5.00 18.98 -19.22
CA ILE A 82 -4.92 19.82 -18.02
C ILE A 82 -4.91 18.88 -16.81
N SER A 83 -3.90 19.01 -15.97
CA SER A 83 -3.85 18.30 -14.67
C SER A 83 -4.78 19.03 -13.68
N SER A 84 -5.85 18.36 -13.29
CA SER A 84 -6.79 18.86 -12.28
C SER A 84 -7.24 17.70 -11.39
N THR A 85 -7.25 17.94 -10.08
CA THR A 85 -7.68 16.95 -9.09
C THR A 85 -8.94 17.42 -8.39
N ILE A 86 -9.98 16.62 -8.40
CA ILE A 86 -11.19 16.82 -7.60
C ILE A 86 -10.99 16.14 -6.26
N ASN A 87 -11.05 16.91 -5.20
CA ASN A 87 -10.98 16.38 -3.84
C ASN A 87 -12.41 16.10 -3.35
N LEU A 88 -12.62 14.87 -2.89
CA LEU A 88 -13.90 14.38 -2.40
C LEU A 88 -13.77 13.94 -0.94
N PRO A 89 -14.82 14.05 -0.15
CA PRO A 89 -14.84 13.53 1.21
C PRO A 89 -14.74 12.01 1.25
N ASN A 90 -14.40 11.46 2.40
CA ASN A 90 -14.19 10.02 2.57
C ASN A 90 -15.45 9.17 2.35
N ASP A 91 -16.62 9.71 2.62
CA ASP A 91 -17.93 9.06 2.54
C ASP A 91 -18.59 9.14 1.16
N VAL A 92 -17.90 9.71 0.16
CA VAL A 92 -18.43 9.83 -1.21
C VAL A 92 -18.78 8.46 -1.80
N SER A 93 -19.93 8.38 -2.47
CA SER A 93 -20.40 7.15 -3.12
C SER A 93 -19.60 6.83 -4.40
N LEU A 94 -19.58 5.54 -4.76
CA LEU A 94 -18.98 5.11 -6.03
C LEU A 94 -19.71 5.70 -7.24
N ASP A 95 -21.03 5.87 -7.14
CA ASP A 95 -21.85 6.45 -8.20
C ASP A 95 -21.47 7.91 -8.46
N GLU A 96 -21.18 8.67 -7.41
CA GLU A 96 -20.74 10.05 -7.54
C GLU A 96 -19.37 10.15 -8.21
N VAL A 97 -18.43 9.28 -7.84
CA VAL A 97 -17.12 9.17 -8.53
C VAL A 97 -17.30 8.82 -10.01
N SER A 98 -18.18 7.87 -10.31
CA SER A 98 -18.50 7.47 -11.69
C SER A 98 -19.10 8.65 -12.49
N ASN A 99 -20.02 9.41 -11.88
CA ASN A 99 -20.64 10.57 -12.48
C ASN A 99 -19.63 11.68 -12.80
N ILE A 100 -18.62 11.89 -11.94
CA ILE A 100 -17.54 12.86 -12.20
C ILE A 100 -16.78 12.49 -13.47
N TYR A 101 -16.40 11.23 -13.64
CA TYR A 101 -15.70 10.78 -14.84
C TYR A 101 -16.57 10.88 -16.10
N LEU A 102 -17.84 10.48 -16.01
CA LEU A 102 -18.79 10.57 -17.11
C LEU A 102 -19.02 12.03 -17.53
N GLU A 103 -19.22 12.91 -16.58
CA GLU A 103 -19.45 14.33 -16.86
C GLU A 103 -18.20 15.00 -17.43
N SER A 104 -17.03 14.67 -16.92
CA SER A 104 -15.76 15.12 -17.45
C SER A 104 -15.57 14.71 -18.93
N TRP A 105 -15.90 13.46 -19.24
CA TRP A 105 -15.85 12.95 -20.62
C TRP A 105 -16.86 13.66 -21.53
N LYS A 106 -18.14 13.82 -21.11
CA LYS A 106 -19.18 14.52 -21.87
C LYS A 106 -18.80 15.96 -22.19
N GLN A 107 -18.14 16.63 -21.26
CA GLN A 107 -17.71 18.03 -21.45
C GLN A 107 -16.39 18.15 -22.23
N GLY A 108 -15.79 17.06 -22.65
CA GLY A 108 -14.61 17.04 -23.54
C GLY A 108 -13.29 17.36 -22.84
N THR A 109 -13.17 17.10 -21.55
CA THR A 109 -11.86 17.18 -20.88
C THR A 109 -10.98 16.01 -21.32
N LYS A 110 -9.66 16.23 -21.42
CA LYS A 110 -8.70 15.19 -21.83
C LYS A 110 -8.20 14.33 -20.68
N GLY A 111 -8.46 14.73 -19.45
CA GLY A 111 -8.09 13.98 -18.25
C GLY A 111 -8.63 14.66 -17.00
N ILE A 112 -8.87 13.85 -15.98
CA ILE A 112 -9.28 14.31 -14.66
C ILE A 112 -8.75 13.33 -13.62
N THR A 113 -8.39 13.84 -12.46
CA THR A 113 -7.98 13.03 -11.30
C THR A 113 -8.98 13.23 -10.18
N VAL A 114 -9.37 12.15 -9.55
CA VAL A 114 -10.22 12.18 -8.35
C VAL A 114 -9.40 11.72 -7.16
N TYR A 115 -9.40 12.50 -6.10
CA TYR A 115 -8.83 12.15 -4.82
C TYR A 115 -9.96 12.06 -3.79
N ARG A 116 -10.14 10.89 -3.21
CA ARG A 116 -11.04 10.70 -2.06
C ARG A 116 -10.21 10.77 -0.79
N ASP A 117 -10.66 11.54 0.16
CA ASP A 117 -9.97 11.71 1.43
C ASP A 117 -9.75 10.36 2.14
N GLY A 118 -8.57 10.16 2.72
CA GLY A 118 -8.19 8.90 3.32
C GLY A 118 -7.88 7.75 2.34
N SER A 119 -7.92 7.96 1.00
CA SER A 119 -7.61 6.89 0.02
C SER A 119 -6.12 6.59 -0.13
N ARG A 120 -5.25 7.48 0.35
CA ARG A 120 -3.79 7.30 0.39
C ARG A 120 -3.26 7.74 1.73
N SER A 121 -2.44 6.91 2.36
CA SER A 121 -1.65 7.30 3.53
C SER A 121 -0.52 8.25 3.12
N GLY A 122 -0.29 9.30 3.91
CA GLY A 122 0.86 10.21 3.72
C GLY A 122 0.66 11.36 2.73
N VAL A 123 -0.53 11.57 2.18
CA VAL A 123 -0.87 12.76 1.41
C VAL A 123 -1.57 13.77 2.32
N LEU A 124 -1.30 15.07 2.12
CA LEU A 124 -1.84 16.20 2.87
C LEU A 124 -3.18 15.91 3.56
N VAL A 125 -3.16 15.84 4.88
CA VAL A 125 -4.38 15.71 5.69
C VAL A 125 -4.92 17.11 5.93
N ALA A 126 -6.21 17.33 5.65
CA ALA A 126 -6.89 18.53 6.12
C ALA A 126 -6.85 18.50 7.65
N ALA A 127 -6.35 19.57 8.27
CA ALA A 127 -6.44 19.69 9.71
C ALA A 127 -7.90 19.96 10.06
N ASP A 128 -8.64 18.91 10.41
CA ASP A 128 -9.94 19.06 11.03
C ASP A 128 -9.76 19.70 12.41
N ASP A 129 -10.68 20.58 12.74
CA ASP A 129 -10.66 21.49 13.89
C ASP A 129 -10.79 20.78 15.26
N ASN A 130 -10.71 19.49 15.30
CA ASN A 130 -10.60 18.68 16.49
C ASN A 130 -9.18 18.15 16.61
N GLY A 131 -8.28 19.01 17.12
CA GLY A 131 -6.93 18.67 17.51
C GLY A 131 -6.88 17.57 18.57
N LYS A 132 -7.09 16.37 18.11
CA LYS A 132 -6.64 15.14 18.72
C LYS A 132 -6.04 14.29 17.63
N ASN A 133 -4.82 14.61 17.19
CA ASN A 133 -3.88 13.54 16.93
C ASN A 133 -3.64 12.87 18.28
N ASP A 134 -4.60 12.06 18.68
CA ASP A 134 -4.29 10.96 19.54
C ASP A 134 -3.31 10.06 18.76
N VAL A 135 -2.00 10.33 18.92
CA VAL A 135 -1.08 9.23 19.09
C VAL A 135 -1.51 8.57 20.40
N LEU A 136 -2.72 8.05 20.40
CA LEU A 136 -3.09 7.00 21.29
C LEU A 136 -2.18 5.85 20.86
N GLU A 137 -1.20 5.55 21.71
CA GLU A 137 -0.84 4.16 21.88
C GLU A 137 -2.15 3.41 21.86
N ASN A 138 -2.42 2.77 20.73
CA ASN A 138 -3.63 2.00 20.52
C ASN A 138 -3.46 0.74 21.36
N THR A 139 -3.64 0.89 22.68
CA THR A 139 -3.62 -0.20 23.66
C THR A 139 -4.86 -1.06 23.56
N GLU A 140 -5.85 -0.67 22.76
CA GLU A 140 -7.05 -1.45 22.53
C GLU A 140 -6.85 -2.46 21.40
N PHE A 141 -7.01 -3.71 21.73
CA PHE A 141 -7.10 -4.81 20.76
C PHE A 141 -8.32 -4.58 19.86
N ARG A 142 -8.09 -4.36 18.56
CA ARG A 142 -9.15 -4.31 17.56
C ARG A 142 -9.23 -5.66 16.87
N GLU A 143 -10.31 -6.38 17.11
CA GLU A 143 -10.62 -7.57 16.33
C GLU A 143 -10.96 -7.18 14.88
N THR A 144 -10.18 -7.67 13.93
CA THR A 144 -10.41 -7.43 12.51
C THR A 144 -10.92 -8.70 11.83
N LYS A 145 -12.02 -8.59 11.10
CA LYS A 145 -12.50 -9.68 10.26
C LYS A 145 -11.74 -9.69 8.94
N ALA A 146 -11.16 -10.84 8.60
CA ALA A 146 -10.50 -11.00 7.32
C ALA A 146 -11.48 -10.74 6.15
N PRO A 147 -11.08 -9.98 5.11
CA PRO A 147 -11.92 -9.77 3.93
C PRO A 147 -12.26 -11.11 3.27
N SER A 148 -13.48 -11.21 2.75
CA SER A 148 -13.93 -12.42 2.06
C SER A 148 -13.17 -12.60 0.74
N ARG A 149 -12.60 -13.79 0.53
CA ARG A 149 -11.98 -14.12 -0.75
C ARG A 149 -13.00 -14.65 -1.75
N THR A 150 -12.77 -14.37 -3.02
CA THR A 150 -13.47 -15.01 -4.15
C THR A 150 -13.06 -16.49 -4.29
N LYS A 151 -13.83 -17.27 -5.04
CA LYS A 151 -13.47 -18.67 -5.33
C LYS A 151 -12.11 -18.79 -6.02
N ARG A 152 -11.77 -17.84 -6.89
CA ARG A 152 -10.53 -17.76 -7.66
C ARG A 152 -9.78 -16.48 -7.27
N LEU A 153 -8.50 -16.61 -6.92
CA LEU A 153 -7.58 -15.51 -6.69
C LEU A 153 -6.46 -15.53 -7.72
N ASP A 154 -6.06 -14.36 -8.18
CA ASP A 154 -4.82 -14.24 -8.94
C ASP A 154 -3.66 -14.73 -8.09
N ALA A 155 -2.65 -15.31 -8.72
CA ALA A 155 -1.51 -15.84 -7.98
C ALA A 155 -0.20 -15.59 -8.71
N LYS A 156 0.84 -15.26 -7.95
CA LYS A 156 2.23 -15.19 -8.41
C LYS A 156 2.99 -16.41 -7.93
N VAL A 157 3.80 -16.95 -8.83
CA VAL A 157 4.64 -18.12 -8.59
C VAL A 157 6.07 -17.67 -8.38
N VAL A 158 6.66 -17.98 -7.22
CA VAL A 158 8.05 -17.68 -6.91
C VAL A 158 8.79 -18.98 -6.62
N ARG A 159 9.93 -19.16 -7.27
CA ARG A 159 10.77 -20.34 -7.11
C ARG A 159 11.96 -20.01 -6.24
N PHE A 160 12.31 -20.94 -5.36
CA PHE A 160 13.45 -20.81 -4.47
C PHE A 160 14.10 -22.17 -4.17
N GLN A 161 15.19 -22.16 -3.48
CA GLN A 161 15.85 -23.38 -2.97
C GLN A 161 15.68 -23.45 -1.46
N ASN A 162 15.43 -24.65 -0.95
CA ASN A 162 15.51 -24.98 0.45
C ASN A 162 16.45 -26.19 0.58
N ASN A 163 17.63 -26.03 1.17
CA ASN A 163 18.63 -27.09 1.36
C ASN A 163 18.95 -27.89 0.09
N LYS A 164 19.21 -27.27 -1.04
CA LYS A 164 19.48 -27.89 -2.35
C LYS A 164 18.23 -28.47 -3.07
N GLU A 165 17.08 -28.54 -2.42
CA GLU A 165 15.83 -28.94 -3.04
C GLU A 165 15.17 -27.73 -3.75
N LYS A 166 14.51 -28.01 -4.85
CA LYS A 166 13.75 -26.99 -5.58
C LYS A 166 12.36 -26.84 -4.95
N TRP A 167 12.03 -25.62 -4.58
CA TRP A 167 10.76 -25.27 -3.96
C TRP A 167 10.01 -24.19 -4.74
N ILE A 168 8.73 -24.14 -4.49
CA ILE A 168 7.82 -23.17 -5.10
C ILE A 168 6.95 -22.53 -4.00
N ALA A 169 6.74 -21.23 -4.11
CA ALA A 169 5.72 -20.49 -3.39
C ALA A 169 4.67 -19.99 -4.37
N VAL A 170 3.41 -20.29 -4.11
CA VAL A 170 2.27 -19.76 -4.82
C VAL A 170 1.60 -18.73 -3.91
N VAL A 171 1.70 -17.46 -4.25
CA VAL A 171 1.16 -16.34 -3.47
C VAL A 171 -0.16 -15.91 -4.09
N GLY A 172 -1.27 -16.21 -3.42
CA GLY A 172 -2.61 -15.78 -3.83
C GLY A 172 -2.86 -14.32 -3.44
N LEU A 173 -3.38 -13.53 -4.39
CA LEU A 173 -3.54 -12.09 -4.28
C LEU A 173 -5.02 -11.71 -4.22
N LEU A 174 -5.38 -10.87 -3.27
CA LEU A 174 -6.68 -10.20 -3.23
C LEU A 174 -6.45 -8.70 -3.48
N ASN A 175 -7.00 -8.19 -4.56
CA ASN A 175 -6.81 -6.79 -5.00
C ASN A 175 -5.31 -6.40 -5.11
N GLY A 176 -4.48 -7.30 -5.66
CA GLY A 176 -3.05 -7.08 -5.83
C GLY A 176 -2.18 -7.28 -4.57
N ARG A 177 -2.79 -7.51 -3.40
CA ARG A 177 -2.08 -7.72 -2.14
C ARG A 177 -2.02 -9.20 -1.78
N PRO A 178 -0.88 -9.72 -1.26
CA PRO A 178 -0.79 -11.07 -0.72
C PRO A 178 -1.88 -11.34 0.33
N TYR A 179 -2.66 -12.37 0.08
CA TYR A 179 -3.77 -12.81 0.93
C TYR A 179 -3.54 -14.20 1.50
N GLU A 180 -2.90 -15.08 0.71
CA GLU A 180 -2.57 -16.44 1.11
C GLU A 180 -1.29 -16.88 0.40
N ILE A 181 -0.56 -17.80 1.02
CA ILE A 181 0.66 -18.39 0.47
C ILE A 181 0.61 -19.90 0.62
N PHE A 182 1.10 -20.60 -0.38
CA PHE A 182 1.26 -22.05 -0.40
C PHE A 182 2.69 -22.37 -0.81
N THR A 183 3.35 -23.28 -0.09
CA THR A 183 4.74 -23.61 -0.37
C THR A 183 4.93 -25.11 -0.40
N GLY A 184 5.72 -25.59 -1.34
CA GLY A 184 6.02 -27.02 -1.48
C GLY A 184 7.22 -27.30 -2.36
N LYS A 185 7.68 -28.55 -2.34
CA LYS A 185 8.74 -29.04 -3.22
C LYS A 185 8.24 -29.13 -4.66
N THR A 186 9.13 -28.81 -5.61
CA THR A 186 8.86 -28.97 -7.04
C THR A 186 9.30 -30.40 -7.43
N GLU A 187 8.46 -31.36 -7.17
CA GLU A 187 8.66 -32.76 -7.56
C GLU A 187 7.65 -33.18 -8.60
N ASP A 188 7.69 -34.43 -9.08
CA ASP A 188 6.91 -34.96 -10.18
C ASP A 188 5.39 -34.73 -10.10
N VAL A 189 4.85 -34.55 -8.90
CA VAL A 189 3.40 -34.34 -8.67
C VAL A 189 2.96 -32.88 -8.79
N PHE A 190 3.89 -31.92 -8.54
CA PHE A 190 3.60 -30.49 -8.62
C PHE A 190 4.66 -29.74 -9.44
N ASN A 191 4.82 -30.21 -10.67
CA ASN A 191 5.80 -29.64 -11.59
C ASN A 191 5.16 -28.51 -12.44
N VAL A 192 5.24 -27.29 -11.93
CA VAL A 192 4.84 -26.08 -12.69
C VAL A 192 5.98 -25.71 -13.63
N PRO A 193 5.74 -25.60 -14.97
CA PRO A 193 6.77 -25.21 -15.92
C PRO A 193 7.49 -23.92 -15.52
N ALA A 194 8.81 -23.86 -15.78
CA ALA A 194 9.64 -22.73 -15.34
C ALA A 194 9.16 -21.37 -15.87
N ALA A 195 8.55 -21.35 -17.05
CA ALA A 195 8.01 -20.14 -17.66
C ALA A 195 6.73 -19.59 -17.01
N VAL A 196 6.07 -20.36 -16.13
CA VAL A 196 4.83 -19.93 -15.48
C VAL A 196 5.16 -19.11 -14.25
N GLU A 197 4.95 -17.81 -14.32
CA GLU A 197 5.13 -16.87 -13.21
C GLU A 197 3.81 -16.46 -12.56
N TYR A 198 2.70 -16.60 -13.27
CA TYR A 198 1.38 -16.21 -12.82
C TYR A 198 0.36 -17.31 -13.08
N GLY A 199 -0.71 -17.26 -12.32
CA GLY A 199 -1.83 -18.20 -12.43
C GLY A 199 -2.91 -17.84 -11.43
N TRP A 200 -3.66 -18.84 -10.98
CA TRP A 200 -4.78 -18.66 -10.08
C TRP A 200 -4.82 -19.73 -9.00
N VAL A 201 -5.15 -19.34 -7.79
CA VAL A 201 -5.51 -20.28 -6.72
C VAL A 201 -7.03 -20.42 -6.67
N ILE A 202 -7.52 -21.62 -6.89
CA ILE A 202 -8.93 -21.96 -6.88
C ILE A 202 -9.26 -22.68 -5.57
N LYS A 203 -10.26 -22.17 -4.84
CA LYS A 203 -10.78 -22.79 -3.62
C LYS A 203 -12.05 -23.55 -3.95
N ASN A 204 -11.99 -24.85 -3.80
CA ASN A 204 -13.13 -25.75 -4.00
C ASN A 204 -13.58 -26.30 -2.64
N ARG A 205 -14.90 -26.48 -2.48
CA ARG A 205 -15.48 -27.17 -1.35
C ARG A 205 -15.86 -28.58 -1.82
N ARG A 206 -15.40 -29.60 -1.11
CA ARG A 206 -15.73 -31.00 -1.37
C ARG A 206 -17.07 -31.37 -0.79
N GLU A 207 -17.61 -32.50 -1.19
CA GLU A 207 -18.86 -33.05 -0.68
C GLU A 207 -18.81 -33.35 0.83
N ASP A 208 -17.64 -33.72 1.35
CA ASP A 208 -17.37 -33.93 2.79
C ASP A 208 -17.25 -32.62 3.59
N GLY A 209 -17.48 -31.46 2.96
CA GLY A 209 -17.35 -30.14 3.58
C GLY A 209 -15.92 -29.63 3.69
N SER A 210 -14.91 -30.44 3.39
CA SER A 210 -13.51 -30.03 3.40
C SER A 210 -13.18 -29.05 2.27
N THR A 211 -12.11 -28.26 2.48
CA THR A 211 -11.65 -27.30 1.47
C THR A 211 -10.45 -27.86 0.73
N GLN A 212 -10.51 -27.80 -0.59
CA GLN A 212 -9.39 -28.11 -1.48
C GLN A 212 -8.92 -26.83 -2.17
N TYR A 213 -7.60 -26.67 -2.28
CA TYR A 213 -6.96 -25.61 -3.05
C TYR A 213 -6.27 -26.23 -4.25
N ASP A 214 -6.51 -25.65 -5.43
CA ASP A 214 -5.95 -26.05 -6.69
C ASP A 214 -5.19 -24.87 -7.29
N PHE A 215 -4.11 -25.12 -8.04
CA PHE A 215 -3.42 -24.10 -8.80
C PHE A 215 -3.75 -24.27 -10.29
N GLN A 216 -4.14 -23.19 -10.96
CA GLN A 216 -4.43 -23.16 -12.37
C GLN A 216 -3.55 -22.13 -13.07
N TYR A 217 -3.03 -22.46 -14.24
CA TYR A 217 -2.27 -21.54 -15.08
C TYR A 217 -2.62 -21.74 -16.55
N GLU A 218 -2.23 -20.80 -17.39
CA GLU A 218 -2.31 -20.93 -18.86
C GLU A 218 -0.96 -21.37 -19.39
N ASP A 219 -0.98 -22.38 -20.29
CA ASP A 219 0.21 -22.79 -21.03
C ASP A 219 0.49 -21.82 -22.20
N LYS A 220 1.55 -22.11 -22.98
CA LYS A 220 1.96 -21.28 -24.11
C LYS A 220 0.93 -21.24 -25.26
N GLU A 221 0.02 -22.20 -25.30
CA GLU A 221 -1.03 -22.34 -26.30
C GLU A 221 -2.38 -21.77 -25.82
N GLY A 222 -2.42 -21.23 -24.59
CA GLY A 222 -3.61 -20.63 -23.98
C GLY A 222 -4.55 -21.62 -23.31
N TYR A 223 -4.16 -22.89 -23.16
CA TYR A 223 -4.96 -23.86 -22.43
C TYR A 223 -4.80 -23.71 -20.92
N LYS A 224 -5.93 -23.84 -20.22
CA LYS A 224 -5.94 -23.79 -18.75
C LYS A 224 -5.61 -25.14 -18.16
N ILE A 225 -4.46 -25.25 -17.55
CA ILE A 225 -3.98 -26.45 -16.85
C ILE A 225 -4.26 -26.28 -15.36
N THR A 226 -4.94 -27.24 -14.75
CA THR A 226 -5.25 -27.24 -13.31
C THR A 226 -4.50 -28.36 -12.61
N MET A 227 -3.72 -27.95 -11.61
CA MET A 227 -3.02 -28.86 -10.70
C MET A 227 -3.81 -28.92 -9.39
N GLY A 228 -4.42 -30.06 -9.13
CA GLY A 228 -5.34 -30.23 -8.02
C GLY A 228 -4.66 -30.63 -6.71
N GLY A 229 -5.25 -30.19 -5.61
CA GLY A 229 -4.94 -30.69 -4.28
C GLY A 229 -3.60 -30.25 -3.70
N LEU A 230 -3.29 -28.94 -3.70
CA LEU A 230 -2.07 -28.37 -3.10
C LEU A 230 -1.79 -28.91 -1.69
N SER A 231 -2.83 -29.09 -0.87
CA SER A 231 -2.71 -29.61 0.50
C SER A 231 -2.24 -31.07 0.60
N ARG A 232 -2.32 -31.81 -0.50
CA ARG A 232 -1.85 -33.22 -0.55
C ARG A 232 -0.45 -33.32 -1.12
N SER A 233 -0.08 -32.40 -1.99
CA SER A 233 1.19 -32.38 -2.70
C SER A 233 2.30 -31.73 -1.88
N PHE A 234 1.94 -30.94 -0.87
CA PHE A 234 2.90 -30.17 -0.07
C PHE A 234 3.19 -30.83 1.28
N ASP A 235 4.42 -30.71 1.75
CA ASP A 235 4.83 -31.17 3.06
C ASP A 235 3.96 -30.55 4.16
N LYS A 236 3.52 -31.40 5.11
CA LYS A 236 2.53 -31.00 6.12
C LYS A 236 3.02 -29.93 7.09
N GLU A 237 4.29 -29.97 7.44
CA GLU A 237 4.90 -29.00 8.36
C GLU A 237 4.93 -27.62 7.72
N PHE A 238 5.51 -27.51 6.54
CA PHE A 238 5.59 -26.25 5.79
C PHE A 238 4.22 -25.76 5.32
N TRP A 239 3.28 -26.67 5.06
CA TRP A 239 1.89 -26.33 4.83
C TRP A 239 1.25 -25.62 6.03
N ASN A 240 1.53 -26.08 7.25
CA ASN A 240 1.02 -25.45 8.47
C ASN A 240 1.64 -24.08 8.70
N TYR A 241 2.94 -23.90 8.48
CA TYR A 241 3.57 -22.57 8.52
C TYR A 241 2.97 -21.63 7.49
N ALA A 242 2.80 -22.06 6.25
CA ALA A 242 2.17 -21.26 5.21
C ALA A 242 0.71 -20.90 5.53
N LYS A 243 -0.01 -21.79 6.21
CA LYS A 243 -1.38 -21.53 6.70
C LYS A 243 -1.42 -20.46 7.78
N LEU A 244 -0.49 -20.47 8.72
CA LEU A 244 -0.36 -19.44 9.76
C LEU A 244 -0.01 -18.08 9.14
N ILE A 245 0.97 -18.04 8.23
CA ILE A 245 1.35 -16.84 7.49
C ILE A 245 0.14 -16.29 6.71
N SER A 246 -0.62 -17.17 6.04
CA SER A 246 -1.85 -16.78 5.34
C SER A 246 -2.89 -16.18 6.30
N GLY A 247 -2.97 -16.65 7.53
CA GLY A 247 -3.81 -16.06 8.58
C GLY A 247 -3.42 -14.62 8.87
N VAL A 248 -2.13 -14.38 9.08
CA VAL A 248 -1.57 -13.04 9.33
C VAL A 248 -1.79 -12.10 8.13
N LEU A 249 -1.55 -12.58 6.91
CA LEU A 249 -1.77 -11.82 5.67
C LEU A 249 -3.24 -11.38 5.50
N ARG A 250 -4.18 -12.30 5.79
CA ARG A 250 -5.65 -12.06 5.68
C ARG A 250 -6.14 -10.98 6.62
N HIS A 251 -5.56 -10.91 7.81
CA HIS A 251 -5.90 -9.90 8.83
C HIS A 251 -5.20 -8.56 8.63
N GLY A 252 -4.47 -8.41 7.52
CA GLY A 252 -4.01 -7.11 7.07
C GLY A 252 -2.71 -6.60 7.70
N MET A 253 -1.96 -7.45 8.41
CA MET A 253 -0.64 -7.05 8.92
C MET A 253 0.21 -6.49 7.78
N PRO A 254 0.85 -5.30 7.92
CA PRO A 254 1.70 -4.73 6.89
C PRO A 254 2.81 -5.71 6.48
N LEU A 255 3.09 -5.80 5.17
CA LEU A 255 3.97 -6.83 4.62
C LEU A 255 5.39 -6.80 5.17
N HIS A 256 5.92 -5.62 5.48
CA HIS A 256 7.25 -5.50 6.07
C HIS A 256 7.31 -6.15 7.46
N TYR A 257 6.25 -6.03 8.29
CA TYR A 257 6.18 -6.74 9.57
C TYR A 257 6.03 -8.26 9.39
N VAL A 258 5.25 -8.70 8.38
CA VAL A 258 5.13 -10.14 8.07
C VAL A 258 6.49 -10.72 7.66
N VAL A 259 7.21 -10.00 6.82
CA VAL A 259 8.56 -10.38 6.35
C VAL A 259 9.55 -10.45 7.51
N ASP A 260 9.53 -9.46 8.40
CA ASP A 260 10.38 -9.43 9.58
C ASP A 260 10.03 -10.56 10.56
N LEU A 261 8.74 -10.80 10.81
CA LEU A 261 8.27 -11.92 11.63
C LEU A 261 8.78 -13.26 11.11
N ILE A 262 8.65 -13.51 9.81
CA ILE A 262 9.16 -14.75 9.19
C ILE A 262 10.68 -14.81 9.28
N GLY A 263 11.35 -13.69 9.05
CA GLY A 263 12.81 -13.58 9.15
C GLY A 263 13.36 -13.96 10.54
N LYS A 264 12.61 -13.67 11.58
CA LYS A 264 12.95 -13.98 12.99
C LYS A 264 12.54 -15.38 13.45
N MET A 265 11.85 -16.16 12.62
CA MET A 265 11.51 -17.55 12.97
C MET A 265 12.77 -18.40 13.15
N ASN A 266 12.88 -19.10 14.29
CA ASN A 266 13.93 -20.09 14.51
C ASN A 266 13.50 -21.40 13.87
N MET A 267 14.23 -21.81 12.84
CA MET A 267 14.06 -23.10 12.17
C MET A 267 15.35 -23.90 12.34
N TYR A 268 15.24 -25.23 12.31
CA TYR A 268 16.36 -26.12 12.58
C TYR A 268 17.55 -26.04 11.60
N ASP A 269 17.41 -25.27 10.51
CA ASP A 269 18.40 -25.10 9.47
C ASP A 269 19.01 -23.69 9.44
N GLU A 270 20.34 -23.63 9.62
CA GLU A 270 21.13 -22.37 9.55
C GLU A 270 21.72 -22.10 8.16
N ASN A 271 21.29 -22.81 7.13
CA ASN A 271 21.81 -22.63 5.77
C ASN A 271 21.31 -21.30 5.15
N ILE A 272 22.09 -20.77 4.19
CA ILE A 272 21.75 -19.53 3.47
C ILE A 272 20.45 -19.67 2.68
N ASN A 273 20.23 -20.86 2.09
CA ASN A 273 19.03 -21.17 1.30
C ASN A 273 18.07 -22.01 2.14
N THR A 274 17.21 -21.34 2.90
CA THR A 274 16.19 -21.98 3.73
C THR A 274 14.79 -21.69 3.19
N TRP A 275 13.81 -22.48 3.61
CA TRP A 275 12.40 -22.21 3.36
C TRP A 275 12.01 -20.78 3.79
N LYS A 276 12.47 -20.37 4.97
CA LYS A 276 12.25 -19.02 5.52
C LYS A 276 12.74 -17.94 4.56
N SER A 277 13.98 -18.03 4.08
CA SER A 277 14.56 -17.07 3.14
C SER A 277 13.79 -17.04 1.82
N GLY A 278 13.30 -18.19 1.34
CA GLY A 278 12.48 -18.30 0.14
C GLY A 278 11.13 -17.61 0.27
N VAL A 279 10.43 -17.81 1.39
CA VAL A 279 9.14 -17.17 1.67
C VAL A 279 9.29 -15.67 1.86
N VAL A 280 10.33 -15.24 2.60
CA VAL A 280 10.67 -13.81 2.76
C VAL A 280 10.88 -13.16 1.40
N ARG A 281 11.68 -13.79 0.52
CA ARG A 281 11.92 -13.28 -0.84
C ARG A 281 10.63 -13.18 -1.66
N ALA A 282 9.78 -14.20 -1.58
CA ALA A 282 8.50 -14.20 -2.28
C ALA A 282 7.59 -13.04 -1.85
N LEU A 283 7.51 -12.75 -0.55
CA LEU A 283 6.66 -11.69 -0.02
C LEU A 283 7.26 -10.29 -0.20
N LYS A 284 8.58 -10.14 -0.14
CA LYS A 284 9.26 -8.85 -0.37
C LYS A 284 8.94 -8.24 -1.73
N THR A 285 8.68 -9.04 -2.76
CA THR A 285 8.33 -8.53 -4.10
C THR A 285 7.01 -7.76 -4.15
N PHE A 286 6.23 -7.78 -3.08
CA PHE A 286 4.97 -7.05 -2.96
C PHE A 286 5.04 -5.86 -1.98
N ILE A 287 6.20 -5.59 -1.40
CA ILE A 287 6.41 -4.39 -0.59
C ILE A 287 6.64 -3.23 -1.54
N ALA A 288 5.91 -2.14 -1.35
CA ALA A 288 6.06 -0.95 -2.18
C ALA A 288 7.47 -0.34 -2.03
N ASP A 289 8.03 0.09 -3.15
CA ASP A 289 9.32 0.78 -3.16
C ASP A 289 9.26 2.05 -2.31
N GLY A 290 10.36 2.33 -1.59
CA GLY A 290 10.43 3.43 -0.64
C GLY A 290 9.84 3.11 0.74
N THR A 291 9.27 1.91 0.96
CA THR A 291 8.84 1.50 2.30
C THR A 291 10.07 1.39 3.22
N LYS A 292 10.05 2.08 4.36
CA LYS A 292 11.15 2.04 5.33
C LYS A 292 11.27 0.66 5.98
N VAL A 293 12.50 0.28 6.25
CA VAL A 293 12.83 -0.92 7.04
C VAL A 293 12.93 -0.49 8.49
N SER A 294 12.01 -0.95 9.34
CA SER A 294 12.02 -0.65 10.77
C SER A 294 13.12 -1.44 11.49
N ASP A 295 13.69 -0.85 12.54
CA ASP A 295 14.60 -1.49 13.48
C ASP A 295 15.91 -2.06 12.90
N HIS A 296 16.36 -1.58 11.74
CA HIS A 296 17.63 -1.98 11.14
C HIS A 296 18.46 -0.78 10.70
N THR A 297 19.75 -0.85 10.98
CA THR A 297 20.75 0.10 10.48
C THR A 297 21.54 -0.49 9.32
N CYS A 298 22.03 0.37 8.44
CA CYS A 298 22.89 -0.04 7.34
C CYS A 298 24.19 -0.64 7.86
N GLY A 299 24.52 -1.86 7.45
CA GLY A 299 25.75 -2.54 7.85
C GLY A 299 27.04 -1.86 7.38
N GLU A 300 26.96 -1.01 6.34
CA GLU A 300 28.13 -0.32 5.79
C GLU A 300 28.34 1.07 6.41
N CYS A 301 27.29 1.89 6.53
CA CYS A 301 27.44 3.27 6.99
C CYS A 301 26.77 3.56 8.35
N GLY A 302 26.05 2.59 8.93
CA GLY A 302 25.39 2.75 10.22
C GLY A 302 24.12 3.61 10.20
N ASP A 303 23.69 4.11 9.01
CA ASP A 303 22.49 4.94 8.88
C ASP A 303 21.21 4.10 8.98
N GLU A 304 20.14 4.69 9.53
CA GLU A 304 18.81 4.10 9.62
C GLU A 304 17.98 4.27 8.32
N GLY A 305 18.53 4.90 7.30
CA GLY A 305 17.88 5.19 6.01
C GLY A 305 17.75 3.97 5.09
N LEU A 306 17.32 2.82 5.61
CA LEU A 306 17.06 1.62 4.82
C LEU A 306 15.63 1.63 4.27
N VAL A 307 15.50 1.37 2.96
CA VAL A 307 14.20 1.27 2.28
C VAL A 307 14.13 0.00 1.44
N TYR A 308 12.91 -0.45 1.17
CA TYR A 308 12.68 -1.48 0.15
C TYR A 308 12.69 -0.86 -1.23
N GLU A 309 13.40 -1.47 -2.17
CA GLU A 309 13.44 -1.11 -3.59
C GLU A 309 13.55 -2.40 -4.40
N GLU A 310 12.59 -2.66 -5.28
CA GLU A 310 12.48 -3.88 -6.11
C GLU A 310 12.63 -5.20 -5.32
N GLY A 311 12.10 -5.24 -4.09
CA GLY A 311 12.19 -6.40 -3.19
C GLY A 311 13.53 -6.57 -2.48
N CYS A 312 14.50 -5.67 -2.69
CA CYS A 312 15.77 -5.58 -1.98
C CYS A 312 15.70 -4.51 -0.89
N ILE A 313 16.62 -4.57 0.08
CA ILE A 313 16.81 -3.50 1.06
C ILE A 313 17.97 -2.63 0.58
N LYS A 314 17.73 -1.32 0.44
CA LYS A 314 18.72 -0.36 -0.03
C LYS A 314 18.90 0.76 0.98
N CYS A 315 20.15 1.16 1.19
CA CYS A 315 20.46 2.34 2.00
C CYS A 315 20.41 3.60 1.14
N VAL A 316 19.59 4.56 1.55
CA VAL A 316 19.44 5.84 0.83
C VAL A 316 20.71 6.69 0.94
N SER A 317 21.46 6.55 2.03
CA SER A 317 22.64 7.40 2.32
C SER A 317 23.90 6.95 1.61
N CYS A 318 24.21 5.65 1.55
CA CYS A 318 25.45 5.13 0.96
C CYS A 318 25.23 4.28 -0.31
N GLY A 319 23.96 4.01 -0.68
CA GLY A 319 23.65 3.19 -1.86
C GLY A 319 23.86 1.67 -1.66
N TYR A 320 24.27 1.22 -0.47
CA TYR A 320 24.38 -0.21 -0.18
C TYR A 320 23.04 -0.91 -0.43
N SER A 321 23.09 -2.06 -1.12
CA SER A 321 21.90 -2.86 -1.40
C SER A 321 22.10 -4.31 -1.00
N LYS A 322 21.11 -4.88 -0.33
CA LYS A 322 21.07 -6.29 0.08
C LYS A 322 19.77 -6.92 -0.43
N CYS A 323 19.91 -7.79 -1.43
CA CYS A 323 18.84 -8.68 -1.87
C CYS A 323 18.95 -9.98 -1.09
N GLY A 324 17.90 -10.37 -0.38
CA GLY A 324 17.86 -11.56 0.45
C GLY A 324 17.58 -12.83 -0.32
#